data_cab677ee6ef9afb528e5c0ace0ca48fc
#
_entry.id   cab677ee6ef9afb528e5c0ace0ca48fc
#
_cell.length_a   1.000
_cell.length_b   1.000
_cell.length_c   1.000
_cell.angle_alpha   90.00
_cell.angle_beta   90.00
_cell.angle_gamma   90.00
#
_symmetry.space_group_name_H-M   'P 1'
#
loop_
_entity.id
_entity.type
_entity.pdbx_description
1 polymer ?
#
loop_
_entity_poly.entity_id
_entity_poly.type
_entity_poly.pdbx_seq_one_letter_code
_entity_poly.pdbx_strand_id
1 'polypeptide(L)'
;MGHFVGKFLYGSQNYGLSTPESDKDYKWVEVPDWNELFYRETLNRQVDENNSVWDLRDFCKNLMKANPNALELLFSVEQEYFDEELKELLDFVRENAGALIRVHWKEFSSAVLGIAWNGVKRNGENPKTVSRLVYFWLLWLSLIGDNGVHGSGTNGEMTEETWRNPAREWPQKIRSHETLTEDDEFTLFWVGHDWYPPNWHIDSQEGDEEKCKEVEQRFKAYFANYLTNH
;
A
#
# COMPACT_ATOMS: atom_id res chain seq x y z
N MET A 1 -7.73 -1.84 -27.17
CA MET A 1 -8.37 -1.70 -25.84
C MET A 1 -7.51 -2.48 -24.88
N GLY A 2 -7.02 -1.84 -23.84
CA GLY A 2 -6.14 -2.49 -22.86
C GLY A 2 -6.82 -3.72 -22.21
N HIS A 3 -6.04 -4.53 -21.57
CA HIS A 3 -6.47 -5.77 -20.94
C HIS A 3 -6.34 -5.65 -19.40
N PHE A 4 -7.46 -5.86 -18.68
CA PHE A 4 -7.43 -5.87 -17.21
C PHE A 4 -6.77 -7.15 -16.69
N VAL A 5 -5.83 -6.99 -15.77
CA VAL A 5 -5.06 -8.09 -15.17
C VAL A 5 -5.32 -8.25 -13.67
N GLY A 6 -5.90 -7.25 -13.03
CA GLY A 6 -6.28 -7.34 -11.63
C GLY A 6 -7.26 -6.26 -11.19
N LYS A 7 -7.98 -6.54 -10.09
CA LYS A 7 -8.91 -5.64 -9.42
C LYS A 7 -8.72 -5.76 -7.91
N PHE A 8 -8.63 -4.65 -7.23
CA PHE A 8 -8.28 -4.58 -5.80
C PHE A 8 -9.22 -3.63 -5.08
N LEU A 9 -9.82 -4.10 -3.99
CA LEU A 9 -10.53 -3.23 -3.07
C LEU A 9 -9.54 -2.30 -2.38
N TYR A 10 -9.85 -1.01 -2.28
CA TYR A 10 -9.04 -0.04 -1.55
C TYR A 10 -9.91 0.90 -0.71
N GLY A 11 -9.27 1.80 0.06
CA GLY A 11 -10.01 2.76 0.87
C GLY A 11 -10.56 2.17 2.17
N SER A 12 -11.61 2.79 2.72
CA SER A 12 -12.13 2.47 4.06
C SER A 12 -12.60 1.03 4.21
N GLN A 13 -13.17 0.44 3.17
CA GLN A 13 -13.58 -0.97 3.17
C GLN A 13 -12.38 -1.90 3.31
N ASN A 14 -11.28 -1.59 2.60
CA ASN A 14 -10.05 -2.39 2.67
C ASN A 14 -9.43 -2.36 4.08
N TYR A 15 -9.50 -1.23 4.76
CA TYR A 15 -8.93 -1.07 6.11
C TYR A 15 -9.83 -1.58 7.24
N GLY A 16 -11.05 -2.01 6.94
CA GLY A 16 -12.05 -2.35 7.95
C GLY A 16 -12.55 -1.12 8.72
N LEU A 17 -12.46 0.05 8.14
CA LEU A 17 -12.89 1.34 8.71
C LEU A 17 -14.17 1.86 8.04
N SER A 18 -14.88 1.00 7.32
CA SER A 18 -16.13 1.33 6.66
C SER A 18 -17.28 1.52 7.67
N THR A 19 -18.22 2.37 7.30
CA THR A 19 -19.53 2.50 7.93
C THR A 19 -20.59 1.93 6.98
N PRO A 20 -21.85 1.75 7.42
CA PRO A 20 -22.93 1.29 6.54
C PRO A 20 -23.13 2.13 5.28
N GLU A 21 -22.73 3.41 5.34
CA GLU A 21 -22.83 4.36 4.22
C GLU A 21 -21.55 4.43 3.37
N SER A 22 -20.52 3.64 3.70
CA SER A 22 -19.25 3.67 2.97
C SER A 22 -19.36 2.91 1.66
N ASP A 23 -18.98 3.56 0.57
CA ASP A 23 -18.88 2.93 -0.74
C ASP A 23 -17.72 1.94 -0.81
N LYS A 24 -17.80 1.04 -1.77
CA LYS A 24 -16.69 0.16 -2.14
C LYS A 24 -15.89 0.80 -3.27
N ASP A 25 -14.65 1.11 -3.00
CA ASP A 25 -13.72 1.68 -3.96
C ASP A 25 -12.83 0.59 -4.55
N TYR A 26 -12.68 0.55 -5.88
CA TYR A 26 -11.83 -0.43 -6.56
C TYR A 26 -10.77 0.24 -7.43
N LYS A 27 -9.56 -0.33 -7.37
CA LYS A 27 -8.51 -0.08 -8.34
C LYS A 27 -8.37 -1.25 -9.28
N TRP A 28 -8.48 -0.96 -10.56
CA TRP A 28 -8.23 -1.87 -11.65
C TRP A 28 -6.81 -1.67 -12.16
N VAL A 29 -6.12 -2.75 -12.47
CA VAL A 29 -4.81 -2.70 -13.10
C VAL A 29 -4.96 -3.20 -14.53
N GLU A 30 -4.50 -2.40 -15.49
CA GLU A 30 -4.65 -2.63 -16.92
C GLU A 30 -3.30 -2.64 -17.62
N VAL A 31 -3.08 -3.63 -18.50
CA VAL A 31 -1.98 -3.60 -19.46
C VAL A 31 -2.41 -2.76 -20.65
N PRO A 32 -1.66 -1.72 -21.02
CA PRO A 32 -1.96 -0.89 -22.17
C PRO A 32 -1.89 -1.67 -23.48
N ASP A 33 -2.67 -1.25 -24.47
CA ASP A 33 -2.54 -1.80 -25.82
C ASP A 33 -1.26 -1.29 -26.52
N TRP A 34 -0.98 -1.87 -27.71
CA TRP A 34 0.24 -1.52 -28.47
C TRP A 34 0.32 -0.04 -28.85
N ASN A 35 -0.78 0.61 -29.14
CA ASN A 35 -0.79 2.02 -29.52
C ASN A 35 -0.43 2.89 -28.30
N GLU A 36 -1.03 2.59 -27.15
CA GLU A 36 -0.77 3.28 -25.88
C GLU A 36 0.67 3.06 -25.41
N LEU A 37 1.21 1.84 -25.60
CA LEU A 37 2.62 1.54 -25.36
C LEU A 37 3.54 2.35 -26.27
N PHE A 38 3.19 2.44 -27.57
CA PHE A 38 3.98 3.14 -28.57
C PHE A 38 4.03 4.64 -28.33
N TYR A 39 2.89 5.24 -28.02
CA TYR A 39 2.79 6.67 -27.71
C TYR A 39 3.22 7.03 -26.29
N ARG A 40 3.56 6.05 -25.45
CA ARG A 40 3.95 6.21 -24.04
C ARG A 40 2.91 6.95 -23.20
N GLU A 41 1.67 6.87 -23.59
CA GLU A 41 0.57 7.44 -22.82
C GLU A 41 0.35 6.63 -21.52
N THR A 42 0.08 7.33 -20.41
CA THR A 42 -0.24 6.70 -19.14
C THR A 42 -1.74 6.52 -19.05
N LEU A 43 -2.17 5.30 -18.73
CA LEU A 43 -3.60 4.95 -18.64
C LEU A 43 -4.22 5.22 -17.25
N ASN A 44 -3.49 5.84 -16.34
CA ASN A 44 -4.04 6.16 -15.03
C ASN A 44 -5.25 7.09 -15.19
N ARG A 45 -6.45 6.59 -14.86
CA ARG A 45 -7.70 7.34 -15.03
C ARG A 45 -8.71 7.01 -13.95
N GLN A 46 -9.52 7.99 -13.61
CA GLN A 46 -10.76 7.78 -12.87
C GLN A 46 -11.83 7.36 -13.86
N VAL A 47 -12.54 6.27 -13.59
CA VAL A 47 -13.64 5.75 -14.42
C VAL A 47 -14.97 6.32 -13.94
N ASP A 48 -15.19 6.25 -12.64
CA ASP A 48 -16.34 6.81 -11.93
C ASP A 48 -15.95 7.18 -10.48
N GLU A 49 -16.92 7.47 -9.65
CA GLU A 49 -16.68 7.88 -8.25
C GLU A 49 -15.93 6.81 -7.45
N ASN A 50 -16.17 5.53 -7.74
CA ASN A 50 -15.68 4.40 -6.96
C ASN A 50 -14.64 3.53 -7.71
N ASN A 51 -14.38 3.80 -8.99
CA ASN A 51 -13.50 3.00 -9.81
C ASN A 51 -12.41 3.83 -10.46
N SER A 52 -11.17 3.41 -10.27
CA SER A 52 -10.00 3.98 -10.95
C SER A 52 -9.17 2.89 -11.61
N VAL A 53 -8.51 3.24 -12.71
CA VAL A 53 -7.62 2.35 -13.45
C VAL A 53 -6.18 2.81 -13.27
N TRP A 54 -5.31 1.86 -13.04
CA TRP A 54 -3.87 2.05 -12.99
C TRP A 54 -3.20 1.28 -14.13
N ASP A 55 -2.33 1.97 -14.85
CA ASP A 55 -1.43 1.37 -15.82
C ASP A 55 -0.49 0.39 -15.09
N LEU A 56 -0.40 -0.85 -15.56
CA LEU A 56 0.43 -1.88 -14.94
C LEU A 56 1.90 -1.45 -14.82
N ARG A 57 2.44 -0.70 -15.80
CA ARG A 57 3.82 -0.20 -15.76
C ARG A 57 4.03 0.77 -14.59
N ASP A 58 3.08 1.68 -14.39
CA ASP A 58 3.12 2.62 -13.27
C ASP A 58 2.88 1.92 -11.94
N PHE A 59 1.99 0.95 -11.90
CA PHE A 59 1.76 0.13 -10.71
C PHE A 59 3.04 -0.60 -10.29
N CYS A 60 3.68 -1.34 -11.19
CA CYS A 60 4.94 -2.03 -10.92
C CYS A 60 6.07 -1.08 -10.52
N LYS A 61 6.20 0.06 -11.22
CA LYS A 61 7.19 1.10 -10.89
C LYS A 61 6.99 1.67 -9.48
N ASN A 62 5.74 1.84 -9.06
CA ASN A 62 5.41 2.31 -7.72
C ASN A 62 5.64 1.23 -6.67
N LEU A 63 5.37 -0.04 -6.97
CA LEU A 63 5.72 -1.16 -6.08
C LEU A 63 7.22 -1.24 -5.85
N MET A 64 8.03 -1.16 -6.91
CA MET A 64 9.49 -1.19 -6.81
C MET A 64 10.09 -0.03 -6.01
N LYS A 65 9.37 1.08 -5.87
CA LYS A 65 9.76 2.23 -5.03
C LYS A 65 9.13 2.17 -3.63
N ALA A 66 8.53 1.06 -3.27
CA ALA A 66 7.77 0.91 -2.05
C ALA A 66 6.72 2.01 -1.83
N ASN A 67 6.06 2.48 -2.91
CA ASN A 67 5.03 3.52 -2.78
C ASN A 67 3.85 2.98 -1.96
N PRO A 68 3.43 3.66 -0.88
CA PRO A 68 2.37 3.19 0.02
C PRO A 68 1.05 2.88 -0.70
N ASN A 69 0.66 3.70 -1.70
CA ASN A 69 -0.59 3.49 -2.43
C ASN A 69 -0.55 2.23 -3.32
N ALA A 70 0.63 1.83 -3.81
CA ALA A 70 0.80 0.61 -4.57
C ALA A 70 0.88 -0.59 -3.65
N LEU A 71 1.65 -0.48 -2.56
CA LEU A 71 1.76 -1.52 -1.56
C LEU A 71 0.41 -1.83 -0.90
N GLU A 72 -0.44 -0.83 -0.66
CA GLU A 72 -1.80 -1.02 -0.14
C GLU A 72 -2.59 -2.06 -0.94
N LEU A 73 -2.44 -2.09 -2.26
CA LEU A 73 -3.18 -3.02 -3.11
C LEU A 73 -2.72 -4.47 -2.93
N LEU A 74 -1.44 -4.70 -2.58
CA LEU A 74 -0.95 -6.04 -2.26
C LEU A 74 -1.60 -6.62 -1.00
N PHE A 75 -2.06 -5.74 -0.10
CA PHE A 75 -2.70 -6.10 1.16
C PHE A 75 -4.20 -5.86 1.15
N SER A 76 -4.79 -5.77 -0.03
CA SER A 76 -6.24 -5.68 -0.19
C SER A 76 -6.93 -6.95 0.30
N VAL A 77 -8.02 -6.79 1.06
CA VAL A 77 -8.82 -7.90 1.60
C VAL A 77 -9.72 -8.55 0.53
N GLU A 78 -9.93 -7.87 -0.60
CA GLU A 78 -10.69 -8.37 -1.74
C GLU A 78 -9.84 -8.13 -3.00
N GLN A 79 -9.32 -9.20 -3.57
CA GLN A 79 -8.45 -9.19 -4.74
C GLN A 79 -9.01 -10.15 -5.78
N GLU A 80 -9.07 -9.71 -7.03
CA GLU A 80 -9.43 -10.53 -8.16
C GLU A 80 -8.33 -10.44 -9.21
N TYR A 81 -7.81 -11.57 -9.65
CA TYR A 81 -6.75 -11.66 -10.65
C TYR A 81 -7.30 -12.27 -11.92
N PHE A 82 -7.02 -11.64 -13.05
CA PHE A 82 -7.37 -12.11 -14.38
C PHE A 82 -6.18 -12.71 -15.13
N ASP A 83 -4.99 -12.64 -14.50
CA ASP A 83 -3.72 -13.13 -14.98
C ASP A 83 -3.00 -13.85 -13.83
N GLU A 84 -2.78 -15.16 -13.96
CA GLU A 84 -2.18 -15.99 -12.91
C GLU A 84 -0.67 -15.71 -12.75
N GLU A 85 0.05 -15.38 -13.84
CA GLU A 85 1.47 -15.02 -13.75
C GLU A 85 1.64 -13.71 -12.96
N LEU A 86 0.74 -12.74 -13.18
CA LEU A 86 0.73 -11.51 -12.37
C LEU A 86 0.43 -11.81 -10.91
N LYS A 87 -0.51 -12.70 -10.62
CA LYS A 87 -0.85 -13.08 -9.24
C LYS A 87 0.38 -13.66 -8.53
N GLU A 88 1.06 -14.65 -9.14
CA GLU A 88 2.27 -15.24 -8.56
C GLU A 88 3.37 -14.19 -8.33
N LEU A 89 3.53 -13.26 -9.27
CA LEU A 89 4.46 -12.16 -9.13
C LEU A 89 4.11 -11.23 -7.96
N LEU A 90 2.84 -10.84 -7.83
CA LEU A 90 2.41 -9.95 -6.75
C LEU A 90 2.43 -10.65 -5.38
N ASP A 91 2.19 -11.95 -5.31
CA ASP A 91 2.36 -12.74 -4.09
C ASP A 91 3.84 -12.72 -3.65
N PHE A 92 4.76 -12.92 -4.59
CA PHE A 92 6.21 -12.81 -4.31
C PHE A 92 6.60 -11.39 -3.84
N VAL A 93 6.06 -10.34 -4.46
CA VAL A 93 6.30 -8.95 -4.02
C VAL A 93 5.74 -8.72 -2.61
N ARG A 94 4.58 -9.27 -2.29
CA ARG A 94 3.97 -9.19 -0.96
C ARG A 94 4.87 -9.80 0.12
N GLU A 95 5.41 -10.99 -0.14
CA GLU A 95 6.33 -11.68 0.77
C GLU A 95 7.62 -10.88 1.02
N ASN A 96 8.03 -10.06 0.05
CA ASN A 96 9.24 -9.26 0.12
C ASN A 96 8.99 -7.76 0.36
N ALA A 97 7.76 -7.36 0.71
CA ALA A 97 7.38 -5.96 0.89
C ALA A 97 8.20 -5.25 1.98
N GLY A 98 8.56 -5.96 3.05
CA GLY A 98 9.44 -5.43 4.10
C GLY A 98 10.83 -5.05 3.59
N ALA A 99 11.44 -5.87 2.74
CA ALA A 99 12.72 -5.57 2.11
C ALA A 99 12.62 -4.34 1.19
N LEU A 100 11.57 -4.25 0.38
CA LEU A 100 11.33 -3.08 -0.47
C LEU A 100 11.21 -1.79 0.35
N ILE A 101 10.47 -1.83 1.46
CA ILE A 101 10.30 -0.67 2.34
C ILE A 101 11.63 -0.26 2.97
N ARG A 102 12.44 -1.21 3.48
CA ARG A 102 13.73 -0.91 4.11
C ARG A 102 14.72 -0.31 3.13
N VAL A 103 14.83 -0.89 1.92
CA VAL A 103 15.74 -0.38 0.87
C VAL A 103 15.31 1.00 0.37
N HIS A 104 14.00 1.23 0.22
CA HIS A 104 13.42 2.49 -0.26
C HIS A 104 12.78 3.32 0.85
N TRP A 105 13.31 3.22 2.06
CA TRP A 105 12.74 3.87 3.24
C TRP A 105 12.50 5.36 3.09
N LYS A 106 13.44 6.07 2.48
CA LYS A 106 13.34 7.51 2.28
C LYS A 106 12.16 7.89 1.37
N GLU A 107 11.98 7.17 0.29
CA GLU A 107 10.89 7.37 -0.65
C GLU A 107 9.55 6.99 -0.02
N PHE A 108 9.51 5.84 0.66
CA PHE A 108 8.34 5.35 1.38
C PHE A 108 7.89 6.34 2.45
N SER A 109 8.76 6.73 3.37
CA SER A 109 8.43 7.64 4.47
C SER A 109 7.98 9.02 3.98
N SER A 110 8.63 9.55 2.94
CA SER A 110 8.23 10.82 2.32
C SER A 110 6.83 10.74 1.70
N ALA A 111 6.50 9.62 1.06
CA ALA A 111 5.17 9.43 0.46
C ALA A 111 4.10 9.27 1.54
N VAL A 112 4.37 8.52 2.61
CA VAL A 112 3.45 8.37 3.77
C VAL A 112 3.15 9.72 4.41
N LEU A 113 4.18 10.52 4.66
CA LEU A 113 3.99 11.88 5.18
C LEU A 113 3.15 12.75 4.24
N GLY A 114 3.37 12.65 2.94
CA GLY A 114 2.55 13.35 1.95
C GLY A 114 1.08 12.96 2.04
N ILE A 115 0.79 11.66 2.23
CA ILE A 115 -0.58 11.16 2.42
C ILE A 115 -1.18 11.70 3.72
N ALA A 116 -0.43 11.65 4.82
CA ALA A 116 -0.86 12.14 6.13
C ALA A 116 -1.18 13.64 6.08
N TRP A 117 -0.25 14.46 5.58
CA TRP A 117 -0.44 15.91 5.44
C TRP A 117 -1.63 16.27 4.55
N ASN A 118 -1.79 15.58 3.42
CA ASN A 118 -2.92 15.81 2.53
C ASN A 118 -4.24 15.39 3.17
N GLY A 119 -4.24 14.32 3.95
CA GLY A 119 -5.40 13.85 4.70
C GLY A 119 -5.86 14.90 5.72
N VAL A 120 -4.95 15.36 6.58
CA VAL A 120 -5.23 16.39 7.59
C VAL A 120 -5.63 17.72 6.93
N LYS A 121 -4.91 18.16 5.91
CA LYS A 121 -5.19 19.43 5.23
C LYS A 121 -6.55 19.46 4.53
N ARG A 122 -6.98 18.33 3.93
CA ARG A 122 -8.25 18.27 3.18
C ARG A 122 -9.46 17.98 4.06
N ASN A 123 -9.30 17.11 5.04
CA ASN A 123 -10.41 16.55 5.81
C ASN A 123 -10.43 17.03 7.26
N GLY A 124 -9.41 17.80 7.67
CA GLY A 124 -9.23 18.19 9.07
C GLY A 124 -8.84 17.02 9.95
N GLU A 125 -8.66 17.30 11.22
CA GLU A 125 -8.42 16.31 12.26
C GLU A 125 -9.76 15.71 12.66
N ASN A 126 -10.13 14.58 12.05
CA ASN A 126 -11.36 13.88 12.37
C ASN A 126 -11.09 12.37 12.57
N PRO A 127 -11.99 11.62 13.22
CA PRO A 127 -11.79 10.20 13.53
C PRO A 127 -11.50 9.35 12.30
N LYS A 128 -12.08 9.65 11.13
CA LYS A 128 -11.83 8.93 9.87
C LYS A 128 -10.38 9.10 9.41
N THR A 129 -9.84 10.31 9.48
CA THR A 129 -8.46 10.58 9.08
C THR A 129 -7.47 9.94 10.04
N VAL A 130 -7.67 10.14 11.34
CA VAL A 130 -6.78 9.59 12.39
C VAL A 130 -6.79 8.07 12.35
N SER A 131 -7.94 7.43 12.29
CA SER A 131 -8.05 5.96 12.24
C SER A 131 -7.31 5.38 11.03
N ARG A 132 -7.40 6.03 9.86
CA ARG A 132 -6.67 5.62 8.66
C ARG A 132 -5.15 5.74 8.83
N LEU A 133 -4.67 6.82 9.42
CA LEU A 133 -3.24 7.02 9.69
C LEU A 133 -2.71 5.96 10.66
N VAL A 134 -3.44 5.69 11.75
CA VAL A 134 -3.08 4.65 12.71
C VAL A 134 -3.07 3.27 12.07
N TYR A 135 -4.06 2.96 11.20
CA TYR A 135 -4.06 1.72 10.44
C TYR A 135 -2.81 1.55 9.58
N PHE A 136 -2.43 2.56 8.80
CA PHE A 136 -1.23 2.50 7.98
C PHE A 136 0.03 2.35 8.82
N TRP A 137 0.14 3.11 9.90
CA TRP A 137 1.27 3.01 10.81
C TRP A 137 1.46 1.59 11.35
N LEU A 138 0.39 0.96 11.85
CA LEU A 138 0.44 -0.40 12.37
C LEU A 138 0.74 -1.44 11.27
N LEU A 139 0.15 -1.29 10.08
CA LEU A 139 0.42 -2.16 8.96
C LEU A 139 1.89 -2.13 8.56
N TRP A 140 2.46 -0.92 8.42
CA TRP A 140 3.84 -0.79 7.99
C TRP A 140 4.83 -1.24 9.05
N LEU A 141 4.56 -1.01 10.33
CA LEU A 141 5.36 -1.56 11.42
C LEU A 141 5.43 -3.09 11.34
N SER A 142 4.31 -3.74 11.06
CA SER A 142 4.27 -5.20 10.91
C SER A 142 5.09 -5.71 9.72
N LEU A 143 5.17 -4.93 8.63
CA LEU A 143 5.92 -5.28 7.43
C LEU A 143 7.44 -5.15 7.56
N ILE A 144 7.91 -4.11 8.25
CA ILE A 144 9.34 -3.85 8.41
C ILE A 144 9.98 -4.67 9.53
N GLY A 145 9.18 -5.31 10.39
CA GLY A 145 9.65 -6.07 11.55
C GLY A 145 10.18 -5.19 12.66
N ASP A 146 10.49 -5.80 13.80
CA ASP A 146 10.85 -5.12 15.06
C ASP A 146 12.32 -4.65 15.13
N ASN A 147 13.03 -4.53 14.02
CA ASN A 147 14.46 -4.18 14.03
C ASN A 147 14.67 -2.67 14.16
N GLY A 148 14.32 -2.10 15.30
CA GLY A 148 14.68 -0.75 15.70
C GLY A 148 13.54 0.24 15.81
N VAL A 149 12.30 -0.16 15.61
CA VAL A 149 11.15 0.68 15.92
C VAL A 149 10.61 0.31 17.30
N HIS A 150 10.67 1.24 18.20
CA HIS A 150 10.40 1.06 19.62
C HIS A 150 9.14 0.23 19.92
N GLY A 151 9.32 -1.01 20.30
CA GLY A 151 8.52 -1.66 21.31
C GLY A 151 7.23 -2.36 20.92
N SER A 152 6.90 -2.57 19.66
CA SER A 152 5.78 -3.45 19.30
C SER A 152 6.29 -4.72 18.62
N GLY A 153 6.65 -5.71 19.42
CA GLY A 153 7.21 -6.95 18.94
C GLY A 153 6.20 -7.77 18.15
N THR A 154 6.37 -7.78 16.85
CA THR A 154 5.89 -8.89 16.03
C THR A 154 7.07 -9.38 15.19
N ASN A 155 7.91 -10.19 15.77
CA ASN A 155 8.86 -11.05 15.03
C ASN A 155 8.10 -12.12 14.25
N GLY A 156 7.02 -11.77 13.56
CA GLY A 156 6.16 -12.71 12.87
C GLY A 156 6.42 -12.67 11.38
N GLU A 157 6.57 -13.84 10.78
CA GLU A 157 6.33 -14.02 9.37
C GLU A 157 4.98 -13.38 9.02
N MET A 158 4.94 -12.61 7.93
CA MET A 158 3.74 -11.97 7.44
C MET A 158 2.80 -13.03 6.90
N THR A 159 1.96 -13.57 7.75
CA THR A 159 0.90 -14.49 7.34
C THR A 159 -0.31 -13.71 6.84
N GLU A 160 -1.18 -14.35 6.06
CA GLU A 160 -2.44 -13.76 5.61
C GLU A 160 -3.28 -13.25 6.79
N GLU A 161 -3.23 -13.91 7.93
CA GLU A 161 -3.89 -13.53 9.15
C GLU A 161 -3.27 -12.28 9.79
N THR A 162 -1.95 -12.14 9.76
CA THR A 162 -1.23 -10.99 10.32
C THR A 162 -1.47 -9.70 9.55
N TRP A 163 -1.50 -9.71 8.22
CA TRP A 163 -1.78 -8.50 7.47
C TRP A 163 -3.29 -8.17 7.40
N ARG A 164 -4.17 -9.15 7.56
CA ARG A 164 -5.63 -8.91 7.60
C ARG A 164 -6.14 -8.45 8.95
N ASN A 165 -5.48 -8.75 10.05
CA ASN A 165 -6.09 -8.68 11.37
C ASN A 165 -5.47 -7.77 12.45
N PRO A 166 -4.16 -7.56 12.58
CA PRO A 166 -3.63 -7.00 13.82
C PRO A 166 -3.80 -5.49 13.96
N ALA A 167 -4.01 -4.79 12.87
CA ALA A 167 -4.00 -3.33 12.89
C ALA A 167 -5.40 -2.72 13.04
N ARG A 168 -6.47 -3.52 13.16
CA ARG A 168 -7.83 -3.01 12.94
C ARG A 168 -8.59 -2.60 14.19
N GLU A 169 -8.39 -3.25 15.32
CA GLU A 169 -9.16 -2.97 16.55
C GLU A 169 -8.99 -1.52 17.01
N TRP A 170 -7.77 -1.04 17.09
CA TRP A 170 -7.50 0.32 17.52
C TRP A 170 -7.99 1.38 16.52
N PRO A 171 -7.67 1.31 15.22
CA PRO A 171 -8.26 2.20 14.22
C PRO A 171 -9.78 2.17 14.19
N GLN A 172 -10.40 1.00 14.34
CA GLN A 172 -11.86 0.86 14.39
C GLN A 172 -12.46 1.57 15.61
N LYS A 173 -11.80 1.47 16.78
CA LYS A 173 -12.20 2.19 17.97
C LYS A 173 -12.20 3.71 17.72
N ILE A 174 -11.11 4.25 17.18
CA ILE A 174 -11.02 5.68 16.83
C ILE A 174 -12.12 6.05 15.83
N ARG A 175 -12.34 5.21 14.81
CA ARG A 175 -13.34 5.44 13.75
C ARG A 175 -14.77 5.49 14.27
N SER A 176 -15.06 4.83 15.39
CA SER A 176 -16.39 4.81 16.02
C SER A 176 -16.74 6.08 16.78
N HIS A 177 -15.78 6.96 17.04
CA HIS A 177 -16.03 8.23 17.72
C HIS A 177 -16.70 9.22 16.75
N GLU A 178 -17.63 10.03 17.24
CA GLU A 178 -18.24 11.12 16.46
C GLU A 178 -17.27 12.29 16.25
N THR A 179 -16.48 12.60 17.27
CA THR A 179 -15.42 13.59 17.27
C THR A 179 -14.15 13.00 17.89
N LEU A 180 -12.98 13.59 17.60
CA LEU A 180 -11.76 13.18 18.25
C LEU A 180 -11.86 13.38 19.76
N THR A 181 -11.36 12.38 20.48
CA THR A 181 -11.15 12.43 21.94
C THR A 181 -9.72 12.92 22.22
N GLU A 182 -9.43 13.29 23.47
CA GLU A 182 -8.05 13.64 23.88
C GLU A 182 -7.07 12.47 23.64
N ASP A 183 -7.51 11.23 23.80
CA ASP A 183 -6.72 10.04 23.53
C ASP A 183 -6.44 9.88 22.03
N ASP A 184 -7.38 10.22 21.16
CA ASP A 184 -7.20 10.19 19.69
C ASP A 184 -6.21 11.27 19.24
N GLU A 185 -6.29 12.48 19.81
CA GLU A 185 -5.36 13.58 19.53
C GLU A 185 -3.95 13.22 20.00
N PHE A 186 -3.83 12.62 21.17
CA PHE A 186 -2.56 12.10 21.68
C PHE A 186 -1.98 11.01 20.78
N THR A 187 -2.83 10.10 20.31
CA THR A 187 -2.45 9.06 19.36
C THR A 187 -1.96 9.65 18.05
N LEU A 188 -2.65 10.66 17.50
CA LEU A 188 -2.26 11.36 16.28
C LEU A 188 -0.89 12.05 16.45
N PHE A 189 -0.66 12.66 17.61
CA PHE A 189 0.62 13.27 17.94
C PHE A 189 1.75 12.23 17.92
N TRP A 190 1.56 11.07 18.55
CA TRP A 190 2.57 10.01 18.60
C TRP A 190 2.82 9.39 17.22
N VAL A 191 1.78 9.08 16.46
CA VAL A 191 1.91 8.57 15.10
C VAL A 191 2.65 9.58 14.22
N GLY A 192 2.32 10.86 14.34
CA GLY A 192 3.00 11.93 13.62
C GLY A 192 4.46 12.11 14.05
N HIS A 193 4.74 11.97 15.34
CA HIS A 193 6.09 12.06 15.89
C HIS A 193 6.95 10.88 15.42
N ASP A 194 6.43 9.68 15.48
CA ASP A 194 7.14 8.48 15.07
C ASP A 194 7.35 8.43 13.55
N TRP A 195 6.47 9.04 12.77
CA TRP A 195 6.58 9.12 11.32
C TRP A 195 7.36 10.32 10.82
N TYR A 196 7.88 11.15 11.71
CA TYR A 196 8.66 12.31 11.29
C TYR A 196 10.06 11.90 10.80
N PRO A 197 10.37 12.04 9.50
CA PRO A 197 11.54 11.44 8.85
C PRO A 197 12.90 11.82 9.39
N PRO A 198 13.13 13.03 9.97
CA PRO A 198 14.47 13.40 10.39
C PRO A 198 15.06 12.51 11.47
N ASN A 199 14.22 11.78 12.21
CA ASN A 199 14.63 10.97 13.36
C ASN A 199 14.55 9.46 13.10
N TRP A 200 14.02 9.04 11.95
CA TRP A 200 13.86 7.64 11.61
C TRP A 200 14.90 7.21 10.58
N HIS A 201 15.75 6.32 10.98
CA HIS A 201 16.63 5.61 10.09
C HIS A 201 16.30 4.11 10.21
N ILE A 202 15.79 3.54 9.12
CA ILE A 202 15.64 2.10 9.01
C ILE A 202 16.75 1.63 8.09
N ASP A 203 17.63 0.80 8.64
CA ASP A 203 18.69 0.19 7.87
C ASP A 203 18.15 -1.01 7.07
N SER A 204 18.64 -1.16 5.85
CA SER A 204 18.44 -2.39 5.09
C SER A 204 19.11 -3.56 5.82
N GLN A 205 18.44 -4.70 5.79
CA GLN A 205 18.99 -5.95 6.33
C GLN A 205 19.81 -6.67 5.27
N GLU A 206 20.65 -7.62 5.73
CA GLU A 206 21.37 -8.51 4.82
C GLU A 206 20.39 -9.23 3.87
N GLY A 207 20.64 -9.16 2.58
CA GLY A 207 19.82 -9.78 1.55
C GLY A 207 18.63 -8.92 1.04
N ASP A 208 18.33 -7.76 1.62
CA ASP A 208 17.22 -6.93 1.16
C ASP A 208 17.44 -6.39 -0.25
N GLU A 209 18.66 -5.96 -0.57
CA GLU A 209 18.99 -5.49 -1.93
C GLU A 209 18.89 -6.60 -2.98
N GLU A 210 19.26 -7.82 -2.63
CA GLU A 210 19.12 -8.98 -3.50
C GLU A 210 17.65 -9.29 -3.77
N LYS A 211 16.80 -9.24 -2.74
CA LYS A 211 15.34 -9.39 -2.89
C LYS A 211 14.74 -8.33 -3.77
N CYS A 212 15.13 -7.07 -3.60
CA CYS A 212 14.68 -5.97 -4.47
C CYS A 212 15.09 -6.20 -5.94
N LYS A 213 16.32 -6.65 -6.18
CA LYS A 213 16.79 -7.01 -7.54
C LYS A 213 16.01 -8.19 -8.12
N GLU A 214 15.68 -9.19 -7.32
CA GLU A 214 14.87 -10.32 -7.77
C GLU A 214 13.46 -9.87 -8.14
N VAL A 215 12.81 -9.02 -7.33
CA VAL A 215 11.52 -8.42 -7.66
C VAL A 215 11.59 -7.68 -9.00
N GLU A 216 12.60 -6.85 -9.21
CA GLU A 216 12.81 -6.14 -10.48
C GLU A 216 12.97 -7.09 -11.66
N GLN A 217 13.76 -8.15 -11.50
CA GLN A 217 13.97 -9.16 -12.56
C GLN A 217 12.69 -9.90 -12.91
N ARG A 218 11.89 -10.26 -11.92
CA ARG A 218 10.58 -10.92 -12.13
C ARG A 218 9.61 -10.00 -12.87
N PHE A 219 9.54 -8.72 -12.54
CA PHE A 219 8.74 -7.76 -13.31
C PHE A 219 9.22 -7.66 -14.76
N LYS A 220 10.52 -7.57 -15.00
CA LYS A 220 11.09 -7.54 -16.37
C LYS A 220 10.75 -8.82 -17.16
N ALA A 221 10.84 -9.98 -16.53
CA ALA A 221 10.48 -11.25 -17.15
C ALA A 221 8.98 -11.32 -17.48
N TYR A 222 8.11 -10.93 -16.56
CA TYR A 222 6.68 -10.87 -16.79
C TYR A 222 6.33 -9.99 -17.99
N PHE A 223 6.87 -8.76 -18.07
CA PHE A 223 6.62 -7.86 -19.21
C PHE A 223 7.16 -8.44 -20.52
N ALA A 224 8.34 -9.05 -20.51
CA ALA A 224 8.90 -9.69 -21.70
C ALA A 224 8.01 -10.83 -22.21
N ASN A 225 7.52 -11.68 -21.31
CA ASN A 225 6.61 -12.78 -21.63
C ASN A 225 5.27 -12.26 -22.16
N TYR A 226 4.69 -11.25 -21.48
CA TYR A 226 3.43 -10.66 -21.90
C TYR A 226 3.49 -10.10 -23.32
N LEU A 227 4.55 -9.33 -23.66
CA LEU A 227 4.75 -8.74 -24.98
C LEU A 227 5.03 -9.77 -26.07
N THR A 228 5.47 -10.99 -25.72
CA THR A 228 5.74 -12.06 -26.68
C THR A 228 4.49 -12.88 -26.99
N ASN A 229 3.56 -12.99 -26.03
CA ASN A 229 2.40 -13.85 -26.11
C ASN A 229 1.11 -13.14 -26.55
N HIS A 230 1.11 -11.82 -26.59
CA HIS A 230 -0.04 -10.96 -26.93
C HIS A 230 0.33 -9.91 -27.97
#